data_154a890ca545ae4026eee8d8f3a522f8
#
_entry.id   154a890ca545ae4026eee8d8f3a522f8
#
_cell.length_a   1.000
_cell.length_b   1.000
_cell.length_c   1.000
_cell.angle_alpha   90.00
_cell.angle_beta   90.00
_cell.angle_gamma   90.00
#
_symmetry.space_group_name_H-M   'P 1'
#
loop_
_entity.id
_entity.type
_entity.pdbx_description
1 polymer ?
#
loop_
_entity_poly.entity_id
_entity_poly.type
_entity_poly.pdbx_seq_one_letter_code
_entity_poly.pdbx_strand_id
1 'polypeptide(L)'
;MPQKMKVKVVSWDEVVGWCKELAKKIRESGFKPDVIVAIARGGFTPARLLCDYLDVVDLLSIKIEHWIETGKHKEEATIKYPFNYDFSGKKVLIVDDIADTGKSVVVAKKHISEVCKPEELKTATMQLIPATSMIVPDYYVDEVKEWTWYMYPWNFTEDMVNLIMRIVNENPEEKWSAEAISGKFKEWYGVEFPLEVFREVLEEMVIRGKLVKINGLYIKKT
;
A
#
# COMPACT_ATOMS: atom_id res chain seq x y z
N MET A 1 2.14 -11.48 -10.92
CA MET A 1 1.76 -12.00 -9.59
C MET A 1 0.96 -13.27 -9.80
N PRO A 2 1.06 -14.31 -8.94
CA PRO A 2 0.28 -15.53 -9.08
C PRO A 2 -1.23 -15.23 -9.01
N GLN A 3 -2.06 -16.05 -9.68
CA GLN A 3 -3.52 -15.92 -9.63
C GLN A 3 -4.06 -16.16 -8.21
N LYS A 4 -3.54 -17.22 -7.55
CA LYS A 4 -3.85 -17.54 -6.15
C LYS A 4 -2.74 -17.04 -5.25
N MET A 5 -3.08 -16.35 -4.18
CA MET A 5 -2.11 -15.80 -3.24
C MET A 5 -2.72 -15.66 -1.85
N LYS A 6 -1.87 -15.66 -0.84
CA LYS A 6 -2.29 -15.41 0.52
C LYS A 6 -2.61 -13.92 0.68
N VAL A 7 -3.79 -13.63 1.21
CA VAL A 7 -4.24 -12.28 1.55
C VAL A 7 -4.42 -12.18 3.07
N LYS A 8 -3.93 -11.11 3.66
CA LYS A 8 -4.21 -10.72 5.04
C LYS A 8 -5.02 -9.44 5.04
N VAL A 9 -6.23 -9.51 5.57
CA VAL A 9 -7.05 -8.31 5.82
C VAL A 9 -6.55 -7.66 7.08
N VAL A 10 -6.20 -6.38 6.98
CA VAL A 10 -5.66 -5.58 8.08
C VAL A 10 -6.78 -4.75 8.70
N SER A 11 -6.88 -4.78 10.02
CA SER A 11 -7.81 -3.95 10.79
C SER A 11 -7.21 -2.58 11.13
N TRP A 12 -8.08 -1.60 11.45
CA TRP A 12 -7.64 -0.30 11.97
C TRP A 12 -6.90 -0.45 13.30
N ASP A 13 -7.29 -1.39 14.15
CA ASP A 13 -6.62 -1.63 15.44
C ASP A 13 -5.18 -2.13 15.24
N GLU A 14 -4.94 -3.01 14.26
CA GLU A 14 -3.59 -3.43 13.89
C GLU A 14 -2.75 -2.25 13.40
N VAL A 15 -3.30 -1.41 12.51
CA VAL A 15 -2.62 -0.20 12.01
C VAL A 15 -2.23 0.72 13.16
N VAL A 16 -3.17 1.01 14.06
CA VAL A 16 -2.91 1.85 15.25
C VAL A 16 -1.85 1.22 16.14
N GLY A 17 -1.92 -0.10 16.36
CA GLY A 17 -0.94 -0.85 17.15
C GLY A 17 0.47 -0.74 16.54
N TRP A 18 0.62 -0.99 15.26
CA TRP A 18 1.90 -0.87 14.55
C TRP A 18 2.46 0.55 14.56
N CYS A 19 1.62 1.57 14.34
CA CYS A 19 2.08 2.96 14.40
C CYS A 19 2.53 3.38 15.81
N LYS A 20 1.88 2.89 16.88
CA LYS A 20 2.34 3.13 18.25
C LYS A 20 3.69 2.48 18.52
N GLU A 21 3.87 1.23 18.10
CA GLU A 21 5.15 0.52 18.26
C GLU A 21 6.26 1.19 17.44
N LEU A 22 5.94 1.64 16.21
CA LEU A 22 6.87 2.37 15.37
C LEU A 22 7.32 3.68 16.03
N ALA A 23 6.37 4.45 16.58
CA ALA A 23 6.67 5.68 17.31
C ALA A 23 7.53 5.43 18.55
N LYS A 24 7.29 4.32 19.27
CA LYS A 24 8.11 3.89 20.40
C LYS A 24 9.55 3.62 19.96
N LYS A 25 9.76 2.81 18.90
CA LYS A 25 11.10 2.51 18.36
C LYS A 25 11.85 3.78 17.96
N ILE A 26 11.15 4.71 17.29
CA ILE A 26 11.73 5.99 16.87
C ILE A 26 12.18 6.81 18.09
N ARG A 27 11.36 6.92 19.13
CA ARG A 27 11.73 7.63 20.36
C ARG A 27 12.91 6.98 21.10
N GLU A 28 12.91 5.66 21.21
CA GLU A 28 13.97 4.90 21.89
C GLU A 28 15.32 5.03 21.17
N SER A 29 15.32 5.25 19.85
CA SER A 29 16.55 5.53 19.08
C SER A 29 17.14 6.93 19.34
N GLY A 30 16.39 7.82 20.00
CA GLY A 30 16.77 9.21 20.18
C GLY A 30 16.53 10.10 18.96
N PHE A 31 16.04 9.55 17.83
CA PHE A 31 15.71 10.34 16.64
C PHE A 31 14.41 11.13 16.88
N LYS A 32 14.49 12.44 16.63
CA LYS A 32 13.34 13.35 16.74
C LYS A 32 13.15 14.03 15.39
N PRO A 33 12.22 13.56 14.55
CA PRO A 33 11.96 14.19 13.25
C PRO A 33 11.31 15.56 13.41
N ASP A 34 11.79 16.54 12.64
CA ASP A 34 11.17 17.85 12.47
C ASP A 34 10.07 17.81 11.41
N VAL A 35 10.23 16.93 10.41
CA VAL A 35 9.34 16.80 9.25
C VAL A 35 9.09 15.33 8.96
N ILE A 36 7.85 14.97 8.67
CA ILE A 36 7.49 13.65 8.13
C ILE A 36 7.10 13.79 6.66
N VAL A 37 7.64 12.93 5.80
CA VAL A 37 7.31 12.84 4.39
C VAL A 37 6.67 11.49 4.10
N ALA A 38 5.36 11.49 3.81
CA ALA A 38 4.62 10.30 3.42
C ALA A 38 4.89 9.92 1.96
N ILE A 39 5.16 8.65 1.69
CA ILE A 39 5.11 8.15 0.32
C ILE A 39 3.64 7.94 -0.06
N ALA A 40 3.17 8.72 -1.00
CA ALA A 40 1.78 8.64 -1.43
C ALA A 40 1.58 7.44 -2.39
N ARG A 41 0.54 6.64 -2.13
CA ARG A 41 -0.63 6.88 -1.26
C ARG A 41 -0.57 6.10 0.06
N GLY A 42 0.08 4.91 0.09
CA GLY A 42 0.06 4.00 1.24
C GLY A 42 0.57 4.62 2.53
N GLY A 43 1.64 5.39 2.44
CA GLY A 43 2.27 6.05 3.58
C GLY A 43 1.45 7.17 4.25
N PHE A 44 0.35 7.65 3.65
CA PHE A 44 -0.43 8.76 4.24
C PHE A 44 -0.96 8.45 5.63
N THR A 45 -1.59 7.31 5.79
CA THR A 45 -2.21 6.93 7.08
C THR A 45 -1.18 6.72 8.18
N PRO A 46 -0.14 5.88 8.00
CA PRO A 46 0.88 5.72 9.04
C PRO A 46 1.63 7.03 9.31
N ALA A 47 1.93 7.85 8.30
CA ALA A 47 2.59 9.13 8.51
C ALA A 47 1.74 10.08 9.36
N ARG A 48 0.42 10.19 9.11
CA ARG A 48 -0.46 11.03 9.92
C ARG A 48 -0.55 10.56 11.37
N LEU A 49 -0.61 9.25 11.60
CA LEU A 49 -0.60 8.69 12.95
C LEU A 49 0.74 8.94 13.67
N LEU A 50 1.86 8.80 12.95
CA LEU A 50 3.18 9.10 13.50
C LEU A 50 3.35 10.58 13.83
N CYS A 51 2.78 11.51 13.04
CA CYS A 51 2.75 12.93 13.38
C CYS A 51 2.12 13.16 14.75
N ASP A 52 0.97 12.53 15.00
CA ASP A 52 0.27 12.64 16.29
C ASP A 52 1.09 12.03 17.44
N TYR A 53 1.61 10.82 17.23
CA TYR A 53 2.38 10.14 18.27
C TYR A 53 3.75 10.76 18.54
N LEU A 54 4.41 11.38 17.58
CA LEU A 54 5.75 11.95 17.72
C LEU A 54 5.73 13.47 17.97
N ASP A 55 4.55 14.09 18.00
CA ASP A 55 4.35 15.54 18.12
C ASP A 55 5.03 16.32 16.98
N VAL A 56 4.87 15.84 15.74
CA VAL A 56 5.39 16.47 14.53
C VAL A 56 4.26 17.15 13.79
N VAL A 57 4.41 18.45 13.53
CA VAL A 57 3.40 19.28 12.86
C VAL A 57 3.55 19.23 11.33
N ASP A 58 4.80 19.19 10.84
CA ASP A 58 5.10 19.28 9.42
C ASP A 58 4.97 17.92 8.74
N LEU A 59 3.88 17.74 7.96
CA LEU A 59 3.59 16.58 7.17
C LEU A 59 3.52 16.94 5.68
N LEU A 60 4.40 16.36 4.90
CA LEU A 60 4.44 16.49 3.44
C LEU A 60 4.23 15.12 2.78
N SER A 61 4.07 15.11 1.45
CA SER A 61 3.98 13.86 0.71
C SER A 61 4.75 13.90 -0.60
N ILE A 62 5.30 12.75 -1.00
CA ILE A 62 5.92 12.54 -2.30
C ILE A 62 5.18 11.42 -3.04
N LYS A 63 4.78 11.69 -4.29
CA LYS A 63 4.07 10.70 -5.11
C LYS A 63 5.06 9.89 -5.92
N ILE A 64 5.11 8.58 -5.64
CA ILE A 64 5.90 7.62 -6.40
C ILE A 64 4.95 6.70 -7.17
N GLU A 65 5.24 6.49 -8.44
CA GLU A 65 4.51 5.57 -9.31
C GLU A 65 5.45 4.47 -9.80
N HIS A 66 4.88 3.28 -9.94
CA HIS A 66 5.53 2.12 -10.52
C HIS A 66 5.09 1.96 -11.95
N TRP A 67 6.03 1.96 -12.89
CA TRP A 67 5.78 1.74 -14.30
C TRP A 67 6.27 0.36 -14.70
N ILE A 68 5.42 -0.38 -15.44
CA ILE A 68 5.84 -1.58 -16.14
C ILE A 68 6.16 -1.15 -17.57
N GLU A 69 7.45 -1.09 -17.92
CA GLU A 69 7.86 -0.84 -19.31
C GLU A 69 7.33 -1.96 -20.22
N THR A 70 6.54 -1.58 -21.23
CA THR A 70 6.01 -2.54 -22.21
C THR A 70 7.19 -3.23 -22.94
N GLY A 71 7.31 -4.55 -22.75
CA GLY A 71 8.38 -5.36 -23.37
C GLY A 71 9.64 -5.55 -22.53
N LYS A 72 9.76 -4.90 -21.37
CA LYS A 72 10.79 -5.19 -20.39
C LYS A 72 10.12 -5.61 -19.07
N HIS A 73 10.52 -6.75 -18.50
CA HIS A 73 10.01 -7.24 -17.20
C HIS A 73 10.58 -6.44 -16.02
N LYS A 74 10.91 -5.16 -16.21
CA LYS A 74 11.45 -4.28 -15.18
C LYS A 74 10.41 -3.23 -14.81
N GLU A 75 9.93 -3.34 -13.58
CA GLU A 75 9.16 -2.30 -12.92
C GLU A 75 10.13 -1.23 -12.41
N GLU A 76 9.96 0.01 -12.83
CA GLU A 76 10.73 1.15 -12.34
C GLU A 76 9.84 2.04 -11.47
N ALA A 77 10.38 2.50 -10.33
CA ALA A 77 9.74 3.46 -9.47
C ALA A 77 10.21 4.87 -9.86
N THR A 78 9.28 5.79 -10.09
CA THR A 78 9.57 7.17 -10.47
C THR A 78 8.76 8.16 -9.65
N ILE A 79 9.31 9.36 -9.43
CA ILE A 79 8.59 10.45 -8.75
C ILE A 79 7.70 11.15 -9.78
N LYS A 80 6.39 11.13 -9.54
CA LYS A 80 5.44 11.78 -10.45
C LYS A 80 5.39 13.30 -10.26
N TYR A 81 5.38 13.74 -9.00
CA TYR A 81 5.32 15.13 -8.62
C TYR A 81 6.48 15.43 -7.69
N PRO A 82 7.67 15.77 -8.23
CA PRO A 82 8.82 16.13 -7.41
C PRO A 82 8.55 17.45 -6.68
N PHE A 83 9.00 17.53 -5.44
CA PHE A 83 9.03 18.79 -4.69
C PHE A 83 10.47 19.19 -4.39
N ASN A 84 10.69 20.47 -4.19
CA ASN A 84 11.98 21.03 -3.86
C ASN A 84 11.81 21.95 -2.64
N TYR A 85 11.84 21.35 -1.44
CA TYR A 85 11.88 22.08 -0.17
C TYR A 85 13.31 22.01 0.37
N ASP A 86 13.77 23.11 0.97
CA ASP A 86 15.03 23.12 1.70
C ASP A 86 14.80 22.57 3.12
N PHE A 87 15.38 21.41 3.42
CA PHE A 87 15.37 20.80 4.73
C PHE A 87 16.70 20.91 5.47
N SER A 88 17.58 21.86 5.06
CA SER A 88 18.85 22.11 5.75
C SER A 88 18.63 22.33 7.24
N GLY A 89 19.37 21.62 8.09
CA GLY A 89 19.23 21.63 9.55
C GLY A 89 17.97 20.96 10.09
N LYS A 90 17.22 20.23 9.23
CA LYS A 90 16.03 19.47 9.63
C LYS A 90 16.29 17.99 9.62
N LYS A 91 15.69 17.27 10.58
CA LYS A 91 15.62 15.82 10.62
C LYS A 91 14.34 15.36 9.98
N VAL A 92 14.45 14.53 8.94
CA VAL A 92 13.33 14.09 8.11
C VAL A 92 13.09 12.59 8.26
N LEU A 93 11.82 12.22 8.47
CA LEU A 93 11.36 10.84 8.47
C LEU A 93 10.53 10.56 7.22
N ILE A 94 10.98 9.65 6.37
CA ILE A 94 10.16 9.12 5.25
C ILE A 94 9.33 7.97 5.77
N VAL A 95 8.03 7.96 5.45
CA VAL A 95 7.08 6.94 5.92
C VAL A 95 6.33 6.32 4.75
N ASP A 96 6.31 4.98 4.70
CA ASP A 96 5.41 4.20 3.84
C ASP A 96 4.67 3.15 4.67
N ASP A 97 3.68 2.47 4.08
CA ASP A 97 2.95 1.39 4.77
C ASP A 97 3.78 0.12 4.84
N ILE A 98 4.36 -0.32 3.73
CA ILE A 98 5.12 -1.57 3.62
C ILE A 98 6.36 -1.40 2.71
N ALA A 99 7.47 -1.99 3.10
CA ALA A 99 8.61 -2.20 2.22
C ALA A 99 8.54 -3.62 1.61
N ASP A 100 7.79 -3.78 0.51
CA ASP A 100 7.77 -5.02 -0.29
C ASP A 100 9.04 -5.10 -1.13
N THR A 101 9.10 -4.43 -2.29
CA THR A 101 10.36 -4.35 -3.05
C THR A 101 11.31 -3.27 -2.52
N GLY A 102 10.80 -2.34 -1.74
CA GLY A 102 11.54 -1.20 -1.20
C GLY A 102 11.90 -0.11 -2.22
N LYS A 103 11.55 -0.28 -3.51
CA LYS A 103 11.88 0.67 -4.58
C LYS A 103 11.37 2.08 -4.30
N SER A 104 10.14 2.23 -3.82
CA SER A 104 9.57 3.54 -3.46
C SER A 104 10.39 4.25 -2.39
N VAL A 105 10.78 3.52 -1.34
CA VAL A 105 11.59 4.06 -0.25
C VAL A 105 12.96 4.51 -0.76
N VAL A 106 13.62 3.71 -1.62
CA VAL A 106 14.92 4.04 -2.21
C VAL A 106 14.83 5.31 -3.05
N VAL A 107 13.82 5.42 -3.92
CA VAL A 107 13.62 6.59 -4.79
C VAL A 107 13.31 7.85 -3.97
N ALA A 108 12.43 7.75 -2.97
CA ALA A 108 12.14 8.87 -2.06
C ALA A 108 13.38 9.32 -1.29
N LYS A 109 14.12 8.37 -0.70
CA LYS A 109 15.35 8.64 0.05
C LYS A 109 16.40 9.33 -0.80
N LYS A 110 16.62 8.85 -2.02
CA LYS A 110 17.56 9.48 -2.96
C LYS A 110 17.16 10.92 -3.28
N HIS A 111 15.90 11.15 -3.69
CA HIS A 111 15.42 12.48 -4.05
C HIS A 111 15.53 13.47 -2.88
N ILE A 112 15.05 13.08 -1.69
CA ILE A 112 15.06 13.96 -0.54
C ILE A 112 16.51 14.27 -0.10
N SER A 113 17.41 13.29 -0.13
CA SER A 113 18.82 13.53 0.18
C SER A 113 19.49 14.51 -0.78
N GLU A 114 19.28 14.34 -2.09
CA GLU A 114 19.97 15.12 -3.12
C GLU A 114 19.39 16.52 -3.31
N VAL A 115 18.04 16.63 -3.24
CA VAL A 115 17.32 17.86 -3.58
C VAL A 115 17.01 18.70 -2.34
N CYS A 116 16.57 18.05 -1.25
CA CYS A 116 16.09 18.75 -0.05
C CYS A 116 17.15 18.92 1.04
N LYS A 117 18.25 18.16 0.97
CA LYS A 117 19.45 18.27 1.83
C LYS A 117 19.19 18.30 3.34
N PRO A 118 18.45 17.33 3.90
CA PRO A 118 18.20 17.27 5.34
C PRO A 118 19.50 17.05 6.13
N GLU A 119 19.52 17.47 7.42
CA GLU A 119 20.62 17.17 8.34
C GLU A 119 20.68 15.67 8.62
N GLU A 120 19.53 15.04 8.85
CA GLU A 120 19.41 13.59 9.07
C GLU A 120 18.16 13.08 8.36
N LEU A 121 18.27 11.91 7.71
CA LEU A 121 17.18 11.27 6.97
C LEU A 121 17.02 9.83 7.40
N LYS A 122 15.86 9.49 7.92
CA LYS A 122 15.46 8.15 8.33
C LYS A 122 14.23 7.69 7.58
N THR A 123 14.00 6.38 7.56
CA THR A 123 12.89 5.72 6.87
C THR A 123 12.12 4.82 7.83
N ALA A 124 10.79 4.77 7.70
CA ALA A 124 9.93 3.94 8.52
C ALA A 124 8.83 3.28 7.69
N THR A 125 8.53 2.01 7.98
CA THR A 125 7.38 1.29 7.43
C THR A 125 6.73 0.44 8.53
N MET A 126 5.44 0.13 8.40
CA MET A 126 4.82 -0.80 9.34
C MET A 126 5.35 -2.22 9.12
N GLN A 127 5.43 -2.67 7.87
CA GLN A 127 5.92 -4.00 7.48
C GLN A 127 7.17 -3.92 6.61
N LEU A 128 8.00 -4.98 6.72
CA LEU A 128 9.11 -5.28 5.83
C LEU A 128 8.96 -6.70 5.30
N ILE A 129 9.14 -6.90 3.98
CA ILE A 129 9.26 -8.22 3.36
C ILE A 129 10.73 -8.44 2.99
N PRO A 130 11.56 -9.05 3.85
CA PRO A 130 13.01 -9.15 3.61
C PRO A 130 13.38 -9.93 2.36
N ALA A 131 12.52 -10.88 1.97
CA ALA A 131 12.75 -11.74 0.79
C ALA A 131 12.73 -10.96 -0.54
N THR A 132 12.03 -9.84 -0.61
CA THR A 132 11.84 -9.06 -1.85
C THR A 132 12.39 -7.64 -1.75
N SER A 133 12.52 -7.10 -0.53
CA SER A 133 12.93 -5.72 -0.32
C SER A 133 14.42 -5.52 -0.55
N MET A 134 14.76 -4.53 -1.38
CA MET A 134 16.15 -4.10 -1.65
C MET A 134 16.70 -3.15 -0.58
N ILE A 135 15.89 -2.74 0.39
CA ILE A 135 16.27 -1.88 1.50
C ILE A 135 15.62 -2.38 2.79
N VAL A 136 16.35 -2.28 3.89
CA VAL A 136 15.80 -2.40 5.24
C VAL A 136 15.53 -0.98 5.74
N PRO A 137 14.26 -0.59 6.01
CA PRO A 137 13.96 0.71 6.61
C PRO A 137 14.65 0.87 7.96
N ASP A 138 14.99 2.10 8.36
CA ASP A 138 15.60 2.38 9.66
C ASP A 138 14.69 1.92 10.82
N TYR A 139 13.36 2.00 10.60
CA TYR A 139 12.35 1.55 11.55
C TYR A 139 11.27 0.73 10.85
N TYR A 140 10.94 -0.43 11.39
CA TYR A 140 9.79 -1.26 11.01
C TYR A 140 9.29 -2.07 12.20
N VAL A 141 8.07 -2.58 12.12
CA VAL A 141 7.45 -3.32 13.23
C VAL A 141 7.35 -4.79 12.93
N ASP A 142 6.76 -5.15 11.80
CA ASP A 142 6.44 -6.52 11.44
C ASP A 142 7.32 -7.01 10.28
N GLU A 143 7.99 -8.15 10.49
CA GLU A 143 8.81 -8.79 9.46
C GLU A 143 8.02 -9.94 8.83
N VAL A 144 7.65 -9.77 7.57
CA VAL A 144 6.83 -10.70 6.82
C VAL A 144 7.70 -11.83 6.27
N LYS A 145 7.60 -13.04 6.85
CA LYS A 145 8.42 -14.20 6.49
C LYS A 145 8.02 -14.83 5.15
N GLU A 146 6.72 -14.79 4.82
CA GLU A 146 6.16 -15.34 3.59
C GLU A 146 5.40 -14.25 2.86
N TRP A 147 5.67 -14.10 1.55
CA TRP A 147 5.01 -13.07 0.77
C TRP A 147 3.50 -13.16 0.89
N THR A 148 2.87 -12.08 1.34
CA THR A 148 1.45 -11.97 1.64
C THR A 148 0.94 -10.63 1.13
N TRP A 149 -0.20 -10.61 0.47
CA TRP A 149 -0.86 -9.38 0.11
C TRP A 149 -1.55 -8.78 1.33
N TYR A 150 -1.14 -7.60 1.76
CA TYR A 150 -1.76 -6.87 2.86
C TYR A 150 -2.87 -5.98 2.32
N MET A 151 -4.12 -6.31 2.64
CA MET A 151 -5.29 -5.51 2.31
C MET A 151 -5.54 -4.53 3.45
N TYR A 152 -5.02 -3.32 3.31
CA TYR A 152 -5.20 -2.27 4.30
C TYR A 152 -6.59 -1.62 4.23
N PRO A 153 -7.11 -1.05 5.36
CA PRO A 153 -8.44 -0.44 5.39
C PRO A 153 -8.64 0.68 4.37
N TRP A 154 -7.60 1.47 4.08
CA TRP A 154 -7.65 2.57 3.10
C TRP A 154 -7.59 2.12 1.63
N ASN A 155 -7.19 0.89 1.37
CA ASN A 155 -7.12 0.28 0.03
C ASN A 155 -8.23 -0.74 -0.21
N PHE A 156 -9.10 -1.00 0.77
CA PHE A 156 -10.03 -2.12 0.76
C PHE A 156 -10.81 -2.25 -0.57
N THR A 157 -11.49 -1.18 -1.00
CA THR A 157 -12.28 -1.22 -2.24
C THR A 157 -11.39 -1.43 -3.47
N GLU A 158 -10.23 -0.79 -3.55
CA GLU A 158 -9.29 -0.95 -4.66
C GLU A 158 -8.76 -2.38 -4.74
N ASP A 159 -8.38 -2.96 -3.62
CA ASP A 159 -7.91 -4.35 -3.53
C ASP A 159 -9.00 -5.35 -3.89
N MET A 160 -10.23 -5.18 -3.35
CA MET A 160 -11.37 -6.02 -3.70
C MET A 160 -11.64 -5.99 -5.20
N VAL A 161 -11.69 -4.80 -5.81
CA VAL A 161 -11.88 -4.64 -7.26
C VAL A 161 -10.78 -5.35 -8.04
N ASN A 162 -9.52 -5.18 -7.65
CA ASN A 162 -8.38 -5.78 -8.33
C ASN A 162 -8.37 -7.31 -8.21
N LEU A 163 -8.67 -7.85 -7.03
CA LEU A 163 -8.72 -9.27 -6.78
C LEU A 163 -9.90 -9.95 -7.49
N ILE A 164 -11.08 -9.33 -7.48
CA ILE A 164 -12.25 -9.81 -8.22
C ILE A 164 -11.99 -9.76 -9.73
N MET A 165 -11.36 -8.69 -10.25
CA MET A 165 -11.02 -8.62 -11.67
C MET A 165 -10.08 -9.74 -12.12
N ARG A 166 -9.19 -10.24 -11.25
CA ARG A 166 -8.36 -11.41 -11.57
C ARG A 166 -9.20 -12.66 -11.74
N ILE A 167 -10.21 -12.88 -10.86
CA ILE A 167 -11.15 -13.99 -10.97
C ILE A 167 -11.94 -13.90 -12.28
N VAL A 168 -12.51 -12.73 -12.56
CA VAL A 168 -13.29 -12.49 -13.80
C VAL A 168 -12.44 -12.66 -15.04
N ASN A 169 -11.17 -12.25 -15.02
CA ASN A 169 -10.25 -12.37 -16.15
C ASN A 169 -9.82 -13.82 -16.44
N GLU A 170 -9.99 -14.77 -15.53
CA GLU A 170 -9.77 -16.21 -15.81
C GLU A 170 -10.74 -16.70 -16.90
N ASN A 171 -12.02 -16.27 -16.80
CA ASN A 171 -13.07 -16.62 -17.76
C ASN A 171 -13.86 -15.33 -18.13
N PRO A 172 -13.36 -14.51 -19.05
CA PRO A 172 -13.93 -13.20 -19.36
C PRO A 172 -15.37 -13.22 -19.88
N GLU A 173 -15.77 -14.33 -20.53
CA GLU A 173 -17.12 -14.52 -21.09
C GLU A 173 -18.12 -15.10 -20.08
N GLU A 174 -17.64 -15.47 -18.89
CA GLU A 174 -18.49 -16.05 -17.86
C GLU A 174 -19.40 -15.01 -17.22
N LYS A 175 -20.61 -15.45 -16.88
CA LYS A 175 -21.59 -14.65 -16.14
C LYS A 175 -21.49 -15.00 -14.66
N TRP A 176 -21.09 -14.04 -13.86
CA TRP A 176 -20.81 -14.24 -12.44
C TRP A 176 -21.96 -13.77 -11.55
N SER A 177 -22.38 -14.60 -10.59
CA SER A 177 -23.17 -14.13 -9.46
C SER A 177 -22.25 -13.68 -8.32
N ALA A 178 -22.78 -12.92 -7.36
CA ALA A 178 -22.03 -12.52 -6.18
C ALA A 178 -21.58 -13.74 -5.34
N GLU A 179 -22.42 -14.77 -5.27
CA GLU A 179 -22.14 -16.03 -4.58
C GLU A 179 -20.98 -16.79 -5.24
N ALA A 180 -20.96 -16.88 -6.57
CA ALA A 180 -19.89 -17.53 -7.31
C ALA A 180 -18.56 -16.81 -7.14
N ILE A 181 -18.56 -15.46 -7.21
CA ILE A 181 -17.37 -14.63 -6.93
C ILE A 181 -16.90 -14.83 -5.49
N SER A 182 -17.80 -14.81 -4.50
CA SER A 182 -17.45 -15.02 -3.09
C SER A 182 -16.79 -16.37 -2.86
N GLY A 183 -17.36 -17.43 -3.42
CA GLY A 183 -16.78 -18.78 -3.34
C GLY A 183 -15.38 -18.89 -3.97
N LYS A 184 -15.21 -18.29 -5.17
CA LYS A 184 -13.92 -18.25 -5.86
C LYS A 184 -12.89 -17.40 -5.13
N PHE A 185 -13.32 -16.29 -4.53
CA PHE A 185 -12.48 -15.40 -3.73
C PHE A 185 -11.90 -16.12 -2.50
N LYS A 186 -12.74 -16.86 -1.77
CA LYS A 186 -12.31 -17.72 -0.67
C LYS A 186 -11.32 -18.79 -1.14
N GLU A 187 -11.60 -19.48 -2.26
CA GLU A 187 -10.70 -20.48 -2.82
C GLU A 187 -9.32 -19.93 -3.19
N TRP A 188 -9.27 -18.71 -3.76
CA TRP A 188 -8.03 -18.13 -4.28
C TRP A 188 -7.20 -17.40 -3.25
N TYR A 189 -7.85 -16.75 -2.29
CA TYR A 189 -7.21 -15.81 -1.38
C TYR A 189 -7.30 -16.20 0.09
N GLY A 190 -8.09 -17.23 0.42
CA GLY A 190 -8.25 -17.73 1.78
C GLY A 190 -9.02 -16.79 2.71
N VAL A 191 -9.73 -15.79 2.16
CA VAL A 191 -10.45 -14.76 2.92
C VAL A 191 -11.93 -14.83 2.62
N GLU A 192 -12.75 -14.61 3.65
CA GLU A 192 -14.20 -14.56 3.55
C GLU A 192 -14.73 -13.20 4.01
N PHE A 193 -15.73 -12.69 3.28
CA PHE A 193 -16.52 -11.53 3.68
C PHE A 193 -18.01 -11.86 3.58
N PRO A 194 -18.87 -11.12 4.30
CA PRO A 194 -20.32 -11.19 4.09
C PRO A 194 -20.67 -10.95 2.61
N LEU A 195 -21.68 -11.65 2.11
CA LEU A 195 -22.06 -11.57 0.70
C LEU A 195 -22.42 -10.14 0.25
N GLU A 196 -22.95 -9.34 1.17
CA GLU A 196 -23.25 -7.92 0.95
C GLU A 196 -22.02 -7.12 0.52
N VAL A 197 -20.84 -7.40 1.10
CA VAL A 197 -19.59 -6.74 0.70
C VAL A 197 -19.27 -7.02 -0.76
N PHE A 198 -19.46 -8.27 -1.21
CA PHE A 198 -19.26 -8.60 -2.63
C PHE A 198 -20.27 -7.89 -3.52
N ARG A 199 -21.55 -7.81 -3.12
CA ARG A 199 -22.58 -7.09 -3.88
C ARG A 199 -22.24 -5.61 -4.02
N GLU A 200 -21.84 -4.95 -2.93
CA GLU A 200 -21.43 -3.55 -2.94
C GLU A 200 -20.24 -3.31 -3.87
N VAL A 201 -19.20 -4.15 -3.79
CA VAL A 201 -18.01 -4.01 -4.65
C VAL A 201 -18.34 -4.30 -6.12
N LEU A 202 -19.18 -5.28 -6.41
CA LEU A 202 -19.58 -5.59 -7.78
C LEU A 202 -20.42 -4.44 -8.40
N GLU A 203 -21.30 -3.80 -7.64
CA GLU A 203 -22.00 -2.59 -8.09
C GLU A 203 -21.01 -1.45 -8.34
N GLU A 204 -20.03 -1.24 -7.46
CA GLU A 204 -18.98 -0.26 -7.67
C GLU A 204 -18.16 -0.56 -8.94
N MET A 205 -17.90 -1.82 -9.24
CA MET A 205 -17.22 -2.23 -10.48
C MET A 205 -18.06 -1.93 -11.73
N VAL A 206 -19.37 -2.02 -11.63
CA VAL A 206 -20.28 -1.59 -12.72
C VAL A 206 -20.21 -0.07 -12.89
N ILE A 207 -20.27 0.70 -11.80
CA ILE A 207 -20.14 2.17 -11.83
C ILE A 207 -18.80 2.58 -12.46
N ARG A 208 -17.71 1.90 -12.13
CA ARG A 208 -16.37 2.15 -12.70
C ARG A 208 -16.23 1.63 -14.14
N GLY A 209 -17.28 1.06 -14.72
CA GLY A 209 -17.26 0.55 -16.08
C GLY A 209 -16.34 -0.66 -16.32
N LYS A 210 -16.04 -1.43 -15.27
CA LYS A 210 -15.27 -2.68 -15.36
C LYS A 210 -16.13 -3.88 -15.68
N LEU A 211 -17.38 -3.88 -15.19
CA LEU A 211 -18.39 -4.90 -15.40
C LEU A 211 -19.66 -4.28 -15.96
N VAL A 212 -20.52 -5.13 -16.53
CA VAL A 212 -21.93 -4.84 -16.82
C VAL A 212 -22.81 -5.81 -16.06
N LYS A 213 -23.99 -5.35 -15.59
CA LYS A 213 -24.98 -6.19 -14.90
C LYS A 213 -26.15 -6.49 -15.82
N ILE A 214 -26.44 -7.77 -16.06
CA ILE A 214 -27.51 -8.26 -16.90
C ILE A 214 -28.24 -9.38 -16.16
N ASN A 215 -29.53 -9.19 -15.93
CA ASN A 215 -30.39 -10.16 -15.22
C ASN A 215 -29.80 -10.62 -13.87
N GLY A 216 -29.22 -9.69 -13.11
CA GLY A 216 -28.63 -9.99 -11.80
C GLY A 216 -27.23 -10.62 -11.83
N LEU A 217 -26.68 -10.90 -13.01
CA LEU A 217 -25.35 -11.45 -13.19
C LEU A 217 -24.36 -10.37 -13.69
N TYR A 218 -23.11 -10.53 -13.36
CA TYR A 218 -22.02 -9.59 -13.70
C TYR A 218 -21.14 -10.22 -14.81
N ILE A 219 -20.82 -9.42 -15.82
CA ILE A 219 -20.04 -9.83 -16.99
C ILE A 219 -18.94 -8.79 -17.18
N LYS A 220 -17.74 -9.23 -17.57
CA LYS A 220 -16.65 -8.31 -17.91
C LYS A 220 -17.08 -7.39 -19.04
N LYS A 221 -16.85 -6.09 -18.86
CA LYS A 221 -17.02 -5.13 -19.95
C LYS A 221 -15.86 -5.28 -20.93
N THR A 222 -16.18 -5.55 -22.18
CA THR A 222 -15.22 -5.58 -23.29
C THR A 222 -14.76 -4.17 -23.68
#